data_9e9afd6a5ac2d77d664e4ffe937e6e6a
#
_entry.id   9e9afd6a5ac2d77d664e4ffe937e6e6a
#
_cell.length_a   1.000
_cell.length_b   1.000
_cell.length_c   1.000
_cell.angle_alpha   90.00
_cell.angle_beta   90.00
_cell.angle_gamma   90.00
#
_symmetry.space_group_name_H-M   'P 1'
#
loop_
_entity.id
_entity.type
_entity.pdbx_description
1 polymer ?
#
loop_
_entity_poly.entity_id
_entity_poly.type
_entity_poly.pdbx_seq_one_letter_code
_entity_poly.pdbx_strand_id
1 'polypeptide(L)'
;MLVVESLALGIDRFKSLIVEKVKEILHEKGIDIRGVYERSDAKVRTLEGMERVKGIIGDEFDTNVEIVENGVHYMIDVVNGQKTGFFLDQKYNRLAMQKLCKDKRVLDCFTHMGTFALNAGIAGAKEVTGLDISEYAVEQARANAKLNGLENTVHFKCANVLDELPKLNEAGEKYDVVILDPPAFTKSREATKNAIKGYREINMKCEHEQLAR
;
A
#
# COMPACT_ATOMS: atom_id res chain seq x y z
N MET A 1 0.48 2.86 18.33
CA MET A 1 1.51 1.84 17.99
C MET A 1 2.68 2.53 17.32
N LEU A 2 3.91 2.04 17.56
CA LEU A 2 5.10 2.39 16.79
C LEU A 2 5.51 1.19 15.92
N VAL A 3 5.92 1.45 14.68
CA VAL A 3 6.67 0.49 13.87
C VAL A 3 8.06 1.05 13.68
N VAL A 4 9.07 0.28 14.01
CA VAL A 4 10.46 0.71 13.97
C VAL A 4 11.26 -0.14 13.00
N GLU A 5 12.14 0.51 12.24
CA GLU A 5 13.11 -0.15 11.37
C GLU A 5 14.50 0.41 11.65
N SER A 6 15.45 -0.45 11.91
CA SER A 6 16.86 -0.08 12.09
C SER A 6 17.69 -0.70 10.99
N LEU A 7 18.38 0.12 10.19
CA LEU A 7 19.14 -0.34 9.03
C LEU A 7 20.66 -0.22 9.20
N ALA A 8 21.13 0.56 10.20
CA ALA A 8 22.52 0.83 10.45
C ALA A 8 22.96 0.33 11.83
N LEU A 9 24.13 -0.31 11.92
CA LEU A 9 24.67 -0.92 13.16
C LEU A 9 24.75 0.08 14.33
N GLY A 10 25.17 1.32 14.05
CA GLY A 10 25.27 2.37 15.07
C GLY A 10 23.93 2.71 15.70
N ILE A 11 22.86 2.79 14.90
CA ILE A 11 21.49 3.06 15.38
C ILE A 11 20.90 1.83 16.05
N ASP A 12 21.15 0.64 15.52
CA ASP A 12 20.66 -0.61 16.09
C ASP A 12 21.10 -0.83 17.54
N ARG A 13 22.33 -0.44 17.88
CA ARG A 13 22.86 -0.48 19.27
C ARG A 13 22.09 0.39 20.25
N PHE A 14 21.51 1.49 19.78
CA PHE A 14 20.74 2.43 20.59
C PHE A 14 19.24 2.28 20.43
N LYS A 15 18.78 1.31 19.66
CA LYS A 15 17.38 1.10 19.30
C LYS A 15 16.45 1.12 20.51
N SER A 16 16.77 0.37 21.58
CA SER A 16 15.94 0.31 22.79
C SER A 16 15.82 1.67 23.48
N LEU A 17 16.94 2.40 23.61
CA LEU A 17 16.95 3.75 24.16
C LEU A 17 16.15 4.73 23.31
N ILE A 18 16.28 4.64 21.98
CA ILE A 18 15.54 5.50 21.03
C ILE A 18 14.04 5.24 21.17
N VAL A 19 13.62 3.97 21.20
CA VAL A 19 12.21 3.59 21.36
C VAL A 19 11.64 4.12 22.67
N GLU A 20 12.37 3.96 23.78
CA GLU A 20 11.99 4.50 25.09
C GLU A 20 11.79 6.01 25.05
N LYS A 21 12.77 6.75 24.53
CA LYS A 21 12.68 8.21 24.43
C LYS A 21 11.57 8.69 23.49
N VAL A 22 11.32 8.00 22.38
CA VAL A 22 10.18 8.30 21.51
C VAL A 22 8.86 8.08 22.23
N LYS A 23 8.71 7.00 23.01
CA LYS A 23 7.50 6.76 23.81
C LYS A 23 7.29 7.85 24.87
N GLU A 24 8.35 8.27 25.58
CA GLU A 24 8.29 9.38 26.56
C GLU A 24 7.81 10.67 25.90
N ILE A 25 8.44 11.08 24.79
CA ILE A 25 8.09 12.32 24.06
C ILE A 25 6.65 12.28 23.53
N LEU A 26 6.17 11.13 23.06
CA LEU A 26 4.81 10.98 22.59
C LEU A 26 3.81 11.03 23.74
N HIS A 27 4.13 10.41 24.86
CA HIS A 27 3.31 10.46 26.08
C HIS A 27 3.17 11.89 26.61
N GLU A 28 4.24 12.68 26.64
CA GLU A 28 4.21 14.11 27.01
C GLU A 28 3.29 14.92 26.10
N LYS A 29 3.08 14.47 24.85
CA LYS A 29 2.13 15.07 23.88
C LYS A 29 0.72 14.49 23.96
N GLY A 30 0.43 13.67 24.97
CA GLY A 30 -0.87 13.00 25.14
C GLY A 30 -1.11 11.83 24.18
N ILE A 31 -0.05 11.25 23.60
CA ILE A 31 -0.14 10.12 22.68
C ILE A 31 0.41 8.87 23.35
N ASP A 32 -0.48 7.99 23.81
CA ASP A 32 -0.10 6.72 24.40
C ASP A 32 0.15 5.65 23.34
N ILE A 33 1.32 5.01 23.44
CA ILE A 33 1.74 3.94 22.52
C ILE A 33 1.39 2.59 23.12
N ARG A 34 0.42 1.89 22.51
CA ARG A 34 -0.04 0.56 22.95
C ARG A 34 1.01 -0.55 22.75
N GLY A 35 1.91 -0.39 21.78
CA GLY A 35 2.92 -1.40 21.51
C GLY A 35 3.92 -0.94 20.46
N VAL A 36 5.03 -1.66 20.36
CA VAL A 36 6.12 -1.41 19.41
C VAL A 36 6.41 -2.68 18.64
N TYR A 37 6.41 -2.60 17.31
CA TYR A 37 6.77 -3.70 16.44
C TYR A 37 8.01 -3.36 15.61
N GLU A 38 9.01 -4.24 15.63
CA GLU A 38 10.22 -4.10 14.82
C GLU A 38 10.05 -4.76 13.45
N ARG A 39 10.36 -4.02 12.41
CA ARG A 39 10.43 -4.46 11.00
C ARG A 39 11.82 -4.23 10.44
N SER A 40 12.84 -4.67 11.16
CA SER A 40 14.25 -4.63 10.76
C SER A 40 14.63 -5.85 9.92
N ASP A 41 13.75 -6.25 8.99
CA ASP A 41 13.90 -7.42 8.14
C ASP A 41 14.43 -7.09 6.73
N ALA A 42 14.87 -5.85 6.50
CA ALA A 42 15.46 -5.42 5.24
C ALA A 42 16.81 -6.09 4.96
N LYS A 43 17.01 -6.52 3.69
CA LYS A 43 18.23 -7.22 3.26
C LYS A 43 19.51 -6.38 3.44
N VAL A 44 19.40 -5.06 3.40
CA VAL A 44 20.55 -4.14 3.56
C VAL A 44 21.27 -4.31 4.91
N ARG A 45 20.59 -4.77 5.97
CA ARG A 45 21.20 -5.03 7.28
C ARG A 45 22.37 -6.01 7.23
N THR A 46 22.28 -7.02 6.35
CA THR A 46 23.36 -8.01 6.22
C THR A 46 24.67 -7.43 5.69
N LEU A 47 24.61 -6.27 5.02
CA LEU A 47 25.81 -5.56 4.56
C LEU A 47 26.63 -4.97 5.72
N GLU A 48 26.00 -4.71 6.87
CA GLU A 48 26.66 -4.25 8.10
C GLU A 48 26.84 -5.38 9.14
N GLY A 49 26.68 -6.64 8.71
CA GLY A 49 26.86 -7.81 9.57
C GLY A 49 25.72 -8.01 10.58
N MET A 50 24.58 -7.36 10.39
CA MET A 50 23.42 -7.52 11.27
C MET A 50 22.45 -8.59 10.76
N GLU A 51 21.81 -9.31 11.68
CA GLU A 51 20.73 -10.21 11.35
C GLU A 51 19.45 -9.44 10.97
N ARG A 52 18.60 -10.09 10.18
CA ARG A 52 17.26 -9.61 9.88
C ARG A 52 16.35 -9.94 11.05
N VAL A 53 15.72 -8.92 11.65
CA VAL A 53 14.89 -9.05 12.86
C VAL A 53 13.49 -8.55 12.60
N LYS A 54 12.52 -9.26 13.18
CA LYS A 54 11.09 -8.95 13.12
C LYS A 54 10.43 -9.44 14.39
N GLY A 55 9.66 -8.58 15.07
CA GLY A 55 8.99 -8.96 16.32
C GLY A 55 8.53 -7.79 17.16
N ILE A 56 7.86 -8.14 18.27
CA ILE A 56 7.40 -7.18 19.28
C ILE A 56 8.58 -6.74 20.14
N ILE A 57 8.65 -5.45 20.46
CA ILE A 57 9.58 -4.89 21.45
C ILE A 57 8.77 -4.51 22.69
N GLY A 58 9.02 -5.19 23.81
CA GLY A 58 8.30 -5.00 25.07
C GLY A 58 7.06 -5.86 25.17
N ASP A 59 5.96 -5.29 25.66
CA ASP A 59 4.73 -6.00 25.94
C ASP A 59 3.98 -6.43 24.66
N GLU A 60 3.30 -7.57 24.74
CA GLU A 60 2.44 -8.11 23.71
C GLU A 60 1.26 -7.18 23.41
N PHE A 61 0.91 -7.04 22.12
CA PHE A 61 -0.26 -6.28 21.68
C PHE A 61 -0.82 -6.86 20.37
N ASP A 62 -2.06 -6.48 20.04
CA ASP A 62 -2.66 -6.87 18.75
C ASP A 62 -1.96 -6.13 17.60
N THR A 63 -1.36 -6.91 16.71
CA THR A 63 -0.60 -6.44 15.55
C THR A 63 -1.50 -6.14 14.34
N ASN A 64 -2.78 -6.51 14.38
CA ASN A 64 -3.79 -6.03 13.45
C ASN A 64 -4.33 -4.70 13.96
N VAL A 65 -4.01 -3.63 13.30
CA VAL A 65 -4.28 -2.28 13.78
C VAL A 65 -5.17 -1.53 12.81
N GLU A 66 -6.29 -1.02 13.32
CA GLU A 66 -7.11 -0.10 12.56
C GLU A 66 -6.47 1.28 12.52
N ILE A 67 -6.39 1.85 11.31
CA ILE A 67 -6.03 3.26 11.09
C ILE A 67 -7.10 3.95 10.25
N VAL A 68 -7.18 5.27 10.38
CA VAL A 68 -8.05 6.11 9.56
C VAL A 68 -7.20 7.11 8.78
N GLU A 69 -7.35 7.10 7.47
CA GLU A 69 -6.69 8.08 6.60
C GLU A 69 -7.67 8.59 5.54
N ASN A 70 -7.77 9.92 5.40
CA ASN A 70 -8.66 10.59 4.44
C ASN A 70 -10.15 10.15 4.57
N GLY A 71 -10.59 9.77 5.77
CA GLY A 71 -11.94 9.26 6.03
C GLY A 71 -12.12 7.77 5.70
N VAL A 72 -11.10 7.07 5.27
CA VAL A 72 -11.11 5.62 4.99
C VAL A 72 -10.50 4.87 6.17
N HIS A 73 -11.18 3.82 6.61
CA HIS A 73 -10.73 2.89 7.64
C HIS A 73 -9.95 1.75 7.01
N TYR A 74 -8.81 1.41 7.59
CA TYR A 74 -7.98 0.28 7.13
C TYR A 74 -7.59 -0.60 8.30
N MET A 75 -7.81 -1.89 8.19
CA MET A 75 -7.17 -2.88 9.05
C MET A 75 -5.81 -3.22 8.48
N ILE A 76 -4.74 -2.97 9.24
CA ILE A 76 -3.36 -3.17 8.83
C ILE A 76 -2.75 -4.33 9.61
N ASP A 77 -2.18 -5.29 8.89
CA ASP A 77 -1.33 -6.33 9.47
C ASP A 77 0.14 -5.88 9.41
N VAL A 78 0.69 -5.47 10.55
CA VAL A 78 2.09 -5.03 10.62
C VAL A 78 3.10 -6.17 10.57
N VAL A 79 2.65 -7.40 10.78
CA VAL A 79 3.50 -8.60 10.76
C VAL A 79 3.72 -9.09 9.32
N ASN A 80 2.64 -9.28 8.57
CA ASN A 80 2.67 -9.90 7.25
C ASN A 80 2.52 -8.88 6.11
N GLY A 81 2.05 -7.67 6.41
CA GLY A 81 1.89 -6.61 5.44
C GLY A 81 3.21 -6.21 4.78
N GLN A 82 3.14 -5.73 3.55
CA GLN A 82 4.29 -5.26 2.80
C GLN A 82 4.94 -4.07 3.49
N LYS A 83 6.28 -4.00 3.54
CA LYS A 83 7.06 -2.99 4.30
C LYS A 83 6.59 -2.93 5.76
N THR A 84 6.05 -1.79 6.19
CA THR A 84 5.50 -1.55 7.54
C THR A 84 3.99 -1.79 7.63
N GLY A 85 3.39 -2.42 6.60
CA GLY A 85 1.96 -2.72 6.51
C GLY A 85 1.14 -1.66 5.76
N PHE A 86 1.66 -0.44 5.60
CA PHE A 86 0.96 0.65 4.93
C PHE A 86 1.94 1.66 4.29
N PHE A 87 1.53 2.28 3.18
CA PHE A 87 2.33 3.28 2.45
C PHE A 87 1.89 4.69 2.85
N LEU A 88 2.42 5.22 3.95
CA LEU A 88 2.05 6.54 4.50
C LEU A 88 2.40 7.71 3.58
N ASP A 89 3.45 7.58 2.78
CA ASP A 89 3.95 8.58 1.83
C ASP A 89 2.94 8.94 0.73
N GLN A 90 2.02 8.02 0.39
CA GLN A 90 0.99 8.20 -0.63
C GLN A 90 -0.29 8.92 -0.14
N LYS A 91 -0.37 9.32 1.13
CA LYS A 91 -1.56 9.93 1.75
C LYS A 91 -2.14 11.08 0.92
N TYR A 92 -1.29 12.01 0.51
CA TYR A 92 -1.75 13.20 -0.22
C TYR A 92 -2.09 12.90 -1.67
N ASN A 93 -1.44 11.92 -2.30
CA ASN A 93 -1.79 11.45 -3.64
C ASN A 93 -3.17 10.79 -3.62
N ARG A 94 -3.46 9.94 -2.64
CA ARG A 94 -4.80 9.36 -2.44
C ARG A 94 -5.87 10.44 -2.24
N LEU A 95 -5.60 11.44 -1.41
CA LEU A 95 -6.52 12.56 -1.18
C LEU A 95 -6.75 13.40 -2.44
N ALA A 96 -5.69 13.68 -3.21
CA ALA A 96 -5.80 14.44 -4.45
C ALA A 96 -6.64 13.70 -5.50
N MET A 97 -6.46 12.38 -5.61
CA MET A 97 -7.18 11.52 -6.53
C MET A 97 -8.69 11.47 -6.24
N GLN A 98 -9.13 11.56 -4.97
CA GLN A 98 -10.55 11.59 -4.60
C GLN A 98 -11.34 12.62 -5.41
N LYS A 99 -10.75 13.79 -5.71
CA LYS A 99 -11.39 14.87 -6.46
C LYS A 99 -11.78 14.50 -7.90
N LEU A 100 -11.17 13.45 -8.45
CA LEU A 100 -11.36 12.99 -9.82
C LEU A 100 -12.39 11.85 -9.94
N CYS A 101 -12.83 11.26 -8.83
CA CYS A 101 -13.51 9.97 -8.84
C CYS A 101 -15.03 10.03 -8.72
N LYS A 102 -15.60 11.15 -8.28
CA LYS A 102 -17.06 11.25 -8.09
C LYS A 102 -17.83 10.92 -9.37
N ASP A 103 -18.81 10.02 -9.27
CA ASP A 103 -19.67 9.53 -10.35
C ASP A 103 -18.89 8.85 -11.50
N LYS A 104 -17.64 8.42 -11.27
CA LYS A 104 -16.75 7.83 -12.27
C LYS A 104 -16.61 6.32 -12.11
N ARG A 105 -16.32 5.63 -13.22
CA ARG A 105 -15.79 4.28 -13.22
C ARG A 105 -14.27 4.35 -13.11
N VAL A 106 -13.71 3.69 -12.11
CA VAL A 106 -12.29 3.77 -11.74
C VAL A 106 -11.64 2.40 -11.85
N LEU A 107 -10.48 2.33 -12.48
CA LEU A 107 -9.59 1.16 -12.47
C LEU A 107 -8.34 1.48 -11.66
N ASP A 108 -8.08 0.72 -10.60
CA ASP A 108 -6.89 0.85 -9.75
C ASP A 108 -5.96 -0.34 -10.01
N CYS A 109 -4.91 -0.12 -10.80
CA CYS A 109 -3.90 -1.11 -11.13
C CYS A 109 -2.81 -1.15 -10.05
N PHE A 110 -2.45 -2.37 -9.59
CA PHE A 110 -1.53 -2.57 -8.47
C PHE A 110 -2.09 -2.06 -7.15
N THR A 111 -3.37 -2.37 -6.93
CA THR A 111 -4.20 -1.80 -5.83
C THR A 111 -3.69 -2.13 -4.43
N HIS A 112 -2.83 -3.16 -4.28
CA HIS A 112 -2.34 -3.67 -2.99
C HIS A 112 -3.54 -3.98 -2.07
N MET A 113 -3.60 -3.45 -0.86
CA MET A 113 -4.72 -3.60 0.06
C MET A 113 -5.89 -2.64 -0.22
N GLY A 114 -6.00 -2.12 -1.45
CA GLY A 114 -7.11 -1.30 -1.91
C GLY A 114 -7.03 0.18 -1.57
N THR A 115 -5.84 0.71 -1.26
CA THR A 115 -5.74 2.06 -0.67
C THR A 115 -6.21 3.17 -1.60
N PHE A 116 -5.91 3.13 -2.89
CA PHE A 116 -6.44 4.08 -3.87
C PHE A 116 -7.90 3.78 -4.22
N ALA A 117 -8.23 2.51 -4.46
CA ALA A 117 -9.58 2.08 -4.79
C ALA A 117 -10.62 2.48 -3.72
N LEU A 118 -10.30 2.31 -2.43
CA LEU A 118 -11.17 2.70 -1.32
C LEU A 118 -11.32 4.22 -1.20
N ASN A 119 -10.25 4.98 -1.46
CA ASN A 119 -10.34 6.45 -1.54
C ASN A 119 -11.25 6.89 -2.71
N ALA A 120 -11.23 6.19 -3.86
CA ALA A 120 -12.16 6.45 -4.94
C ALA A 120 -13.62 6.13 -4.54
N GLY A 121 -13.84 5.01 -3.85
CA GLY A 121 -15.16 4.62 -3.36
C GLY A 121 -15.76 5.63 -2.38
N ILE A 122 -15.00 6.05 -1.34
CA ILE A 122 -15.43 7.08 -0.37
C ILE A 122 -15.72 8.42 -1.06
N ALA A 123 -15.00 8.75 -2.13
CA ALA A 123 -15.24 9.96 -2.92
C ALA A 123 -16.51 9.91 -3.78
N GLY A 124 -17.26 8.80 -3.75
CA GLY A 124 -18.49 8.64 -4.51
C GLY A 124 -18.29 8.17 -5.94
N ALA A 125 -17.25 7.37 -6.21
CA ALA A 125 -17.12 6.69 -7.49
C ALA A 125 -18.36 5.82 -7.77
N LYS A 126 -18.75 5.73 -9.04
CA LYS A 126 -19.89 4.89 -9.46
C LYS A 126 -19.56 3.40 -9.33
N GLU A 127 -18.34 3.05 -9.69
CA GLU A 127 -17.81 1.68 -9.64
C GLU A 127 -16.28 1.75 -9.62
N VAL A 128 -15.64 0.90 -8.83
CA VAL A 128 -14.19 0.80 -8.75
C VAL A 128 -13.77 -0.65 -8.92
N THR A 129 -12.81 -0.90 -9.80
CA THR A 129 -12.16 -2.21 -9.95
C THR A 129 -10.70 -2.09 -9.54
N GLY A 130 -10.28 -2.83 -8.51
CA GLY A 130 -8.89 -2.92 -8.07
C GLY A 130 -8.24 -4.24 -8.51
N LEU A 131 -7.04 -4.16 -9.09
CA LEU A 131 -6.26 -5.31 -9.55
C LEU A 131 -4.96 -5.43 -8.77
N ASP A 132 -4.65 -6.62 -8.27
CA ASP A 132 -3.34 -6.96 -7.72
C ASP A 132 -3.01 -8.43 -7.97
N ILE A 133 -1.74 -8.77 -8.08
CA ILE A 133 -1.29 -10.14 -8.28
C ILE A 133 -1.27 -10.95 -6.98
N SER A 134 -1.25 -10.29 -5.83
CA SER A 134 -1.19 -10.90 -4.51
C SER A 134 -2.60 -11.23 -4.00
N GLU A 135 -2.94 -12.51 -3.90
CA GLU A 135 -4.21 -12.96 -3.31
C GLU A 135 -4.38 -12.41 -1.88
N TYR A 136 -3.33 -12.48 -1.07
CA TYR A 136 -3.34 -11.93 0.29
C TYR A 136 -3.70 -10.43 0.32
N ALA A 137 -3.12 -9.63 -0.57
CA ALA A 137 -3.42 -8.20 -0.66
C ALA A 137 -4.88 -7.95 -1.10
N VAL A 138 -5.36 -8.74 -2.06
CA VAL A 138 -6.74 -8.68 -2.55
C VAL A 138 -7.76 -9.07 -1.46
N GLU A 139 -7.46 -10.09 -0.65
CA GLU A 139 -8.31 -10.46 0.49
C GLU A 139 -8.37 -9.35 1.54
N GLN A 140 -7.24 -8.73 1.85
CA GLN A 140 -7.18 -7.56 2.73
C GLN A 140 -7.96 -6.37 2.15
N ALA A 141 -7.85 -6.12 0.85
CA ALA A 141 -8.59 -5.08 0.17
C ALA A 141 -10.12 -5.29 0.25
N ARG A 142 -10.59 -6.53 0.07
CA ARG A 142 -12.00 -6.91 0.24
C ARG A 142 -12.48 -6.72 1.68
N ALA A 143 -11.67 -7.12 2.67
CA ALA A 143 -11.98 -6.91 4.07
C ALA A 143 -12.09 -5.41 4.41
N ASN A 144 -11.18 -4.59 3.90
CA ASN A 144 -11.21 -3.15 4.06
C ASN A 144 -12.39 -2.49 3.32
N ALA A 145 -12.80 -2.99 2.15
CA ALA A 145 -14.01 -2.51 1.49
C ALA A 145 -15.25 -2.75 2.36
N LYS A 146 -15.37 -3.93 2.94
CA LYS A 146 -16.47 -4.27 3.87
C LYS A 146 -16.43 -3.41 5.13
N LEU A 147 -15.25 -3.15 5.70
CA LEU A 147 -15.05 -2.28 6.86
C LEU A 147 -15.60 -0.86 6.62
N ASN A 148 -15.56 -0.39 5.36
CA ASN A 148 -16.03 0.94 4.95
C ASN A 148 -17.45 0.93 4.33
N GLY A 149 -18.14 -0.22 4.25
CA GLY A 149 -19.45 -0.34 3.59
C GLY A 149 -19.39 -0.12 2.07
N LEU A 150 -18.25 -0.42 1.45
CA LEU A 150 -17.98 -0.18 0.02
C LEU A 150 -18.00 -1.44 -0.84
N GLU A 151 -18.34 -2.60 -0.27
CA GLU A 151 -18.30 -3.90 -0.95
C GLU A 151 -19.19 -4.01 -2.19
N ASN A 152 -20.21 -3.15 -2.29
CA ASN A 152 -21.09 -3.08 -3.46
C ASN A 152 -20.61 -2.13 -4.56
N THR A 153 -19.61 -1.30 -4.27
CA THR A 153 -19.09 -0.27 -5.20
C THR A 153 -17.65 -0.55 -5.60
N VAL A 154 -16.85 -1.13 -4.69
CA VAL A 154 -15.42 -1.38 -4.89
C VAL A 154 -15.17 -2.88 -4.94
N HIS A 155 -14.73 -3.36 -6.07
CA HIS A 155 -14.49 -4.76 -6.36
C HIS A 155 -13.00 -5.03 -6.58
N PHE A 156 -12.52 -6.20 -6.11
CA PHE A 156 -11.11 -6.56 -6.23
C PHE A 156 -10.95 -7.90 -6.93
N LYS A 157 -9.97 -7.97 -7.83
CA LYS A 157 -9.61 -9.16 -8.59
C LYS A 157 -8.12 -9.48 -8.43
N CYS A 158 -7.81 -10.72 -8.07
CA CYS A 158 -6.44 -11.21 -8.11
C CYS A 158 -6.07 -11.49 -9.58
N ALA A 159 -5.18 -10.65 -10.13
CA ALA A 159 -4.74 -10.76 -11.52
C ALA A 159 -3.40 -10.03 -11.74
N ASN A 160 -2.61 -10.54 -12.67
CA ASN A 160 -1.47 -9.78 -13.20
C ASN A 160 -2.00 -8.65 -14.09
N VAL A 161 -1.69 -7.42 -13.75
CA VAL A 161 -2.17 -6.22 -14.48
C VAL A 161 -1.81 -6.27 -15.97
N LEU A 162 -0.57 -6.68 -16.32
CA LEU A 162 -0.12 -6.74 -17.71
C LEU A 162 -0.91 -7.76 -18.57
N ASP A 163 -1.43 -8.81 -17.95
CA ASP A 163 -2.22 -9.84 -18.60
C ASP A 163 -3.72 -9.51 -18.59
N GLU A 164 -4.16 -8.71 -17.63
CA GLU A 164 -5.56 -8.37 -17.46
C GLU A 164 -5.99 -7.17 -18.31
N LEU A 165 -5.14 -6.15 -18.46
CA LEU A 165 -5.45 -4.97 -19.27
C LEU A 165 -5.89 -5.32 -20.71
N PRO A 166 -5.20 -6.20 -21.46
CA PRO A 166 -5.65 -6.63 -22.78
C PRO A 166 -7.04 -7.27 -22.77
N LYS A 167 -7.35 -8.10 -21.77
CA LYS A 167 -8.66 -8.77 -21.65
C LYS A 167 -9.79 -7.78 -21.39
N LEU A 168 -9.55 -6.77 -20.54
CA LEU A 168 -10.52 -5.70 -20.30
C LEU A 168 -10.80 -4.91 -21.58
N ASN A 169 -9.76 -4.64 -22.36
CA ASN A 169 -9.90 -3.97 -23.64
C ASN A 169 -10.67 -4.81 -24.67
N GLU A 170 -10.35 -6.10 -24.82
CA GLU A 170 -11.06 -7.05 -25.68
C GLU A 170 -12.54 -7.18 -25.29
N ALA A 171 -12.84 -7.10 -23.98
CA ALA A 171 -14.21 -7.08 -23.45
C ALA A 171 -14.94 -5.75 -23.67
N GLY A 172 -14.25 -4.72 -24.19
CA GLY A 172 -14.82 -3.39 -24.41
C GLY A 172 -15.05 -2.57 -23.13
N GLU A 173 -14.39 -2.93 -22.03
CA GLU A 173 -14.47 -2.20 -20.76
C GLU A 173 -13.93 -0.78 -20.92
N LYS A 174 -14.57 0.18 -20.24
CA LYS A 174 -14.16 1.60 -20.25
C LYS A 174 -14.16 2.16 -18.84
N TYR A 175 -13.13 2.93 -18.54
CA TYR A 175 -12.97 3.60 -17.25
C TYR A 175 -12.76 5.11 -17.47
N ASP A 176 -13.31 5.91 -16.57
CA ASP A 176 -13.12 7.37 -16.61
C ASP A 176 -11.81 7.79 -15.93
N VAL A 177 -11.32 6.97 -14.98
CA VAL A 177 -10.06 7.18 -14.27
C VAL A 177 -9.31 5.86 -14.20
N VAL A 178 -8.04 5.88 -14.57
CA VAL A 178 -7.12 4.74 -14.42
C VAL A 178 -5.96 5.16 -13.52
N ILE A 179 -5.75 4.43 -12.43
CA ILE A 179 -4.68 4.65 -11.46
C ILE A 179 -3.58 3.64 -11.74
N LEU A 180 -2.34 4.13 -11.92
CA LEU A 180 -1.17 3.32 -12.18
C LEU A 180 -0.11 3.63 -11.10
N ASP A 181 0.00 2.77 -10.09
CA ASP A 181 1.05 2.83 -9.07
C ASP A 181 1.85 1.50 -9.03
N PRO A 182 2.58 1.18 -10.11
CA PRO A 182 3.29 -0.07 -10.23
C PRO A 182 4.47 -0.14 -9.26
N PRO A 183 4.87 -1.36 -8.84
CA PRO A 183 6.10 -1.55 -8.09
C PRO A 183 7.30 -1.10 -8.92
N ALA A 184 8.41 -0.75 -8.23
CA ALA A 184 9.64 -0.40 -8.91
C ALA A 184 10.13 -1.57 -9.78
N PHE A 185 10.16 -1.40 -11.11
CA PHE A 185 10.60 -2.42 -12.06
C PHE A 185 12.11 -2.64 -12.06
N THR A 186 12.89 -1.80 -11.36
CA THR A 186 14.33 -2.01 -11.18
C THR A 186 14.78 -1.63 -9.80
N LYS A 187 15.78 -2.39 -9.30
CA LYS A 187 16.52 -2.09 -8.07
C LYS A 187 18.00 -1.80 -8.37
N SER A 188 18.41 -1.77 -9.65
CA SER A 188 19.79 -1.50 -10.06
C SER A 188 19.84 -0.57 -11.27
N ARG A 189 20.95 0.18 -11.42
CA ARG A 189 21.19 1.06 -12.58
C ARG A 189 21.27 0.27 -13.89
N GLU A 190 21.82 -0.95 -13.85
CA GLU A 190 21.97 -1.82 -15.02
C GLU A 190 20.63 -2.23 -15.64
N ALA A 191 19.59 -2.40 -14.82
CA ALA A 191 18.26 -2.80 -15.25
C ALA A 191 17.37 -1.61 -15.69
N THR A 192 17.88 -0.37 -15.71
CA THR A 192 17.10 0.84 -16.02
C THR A 192 16.40 0.77 -17.37
N LYS A 193 17.08 0.26 -18.42
CA LYS A 193 16.47 0.12 -19.75
C LYS A 193 15.24 -0.80 -19.75
N ASN A 194 15.29 -1.90 -19.00
CA ASN A 194 14.17 -2.82 -18.88
C ASN A 194 13.02 -2.21 -18.07
N ALA A 195 13.34 -1.43 -17.03
CA ALA A 195 12.34 -0.71 -16.24
C ALA A 195 11.58 0.32 -17.09
N ILE A 196 12.29 1.13 -17.87
CA ILE A 196 11.69 2.10 -18.80
C ILE A 196 10.74 1.39 -19.77
N LYS A 197 11.15 0.21 -20.27
CA LYS A 197 10.31 -0.59 -21.17
C LYS A 197 9.02 -1.06 -20.48
N GLY A 198 9.12 -1.54 -19.22
CA GLY A 198 7.96 -1.96 -18.42
C GLY A 198 7.00 -0.80 -18.13
N TYR A 199 7.51 0.35 -17.68
CA TYR A 199 6.67 1.53 -17.45
C TYR A 199 5.98 2.00 -18.74
N ARG A 200 6.72 2.03 -19.87
CA ARG A 200 6.16 2.38 -21.16
C ARG A 200 5.04 1.41 -21.58
N GLU A 201 5.26 0.11 -21.41
CA GLU A 201 4.29 -0.92 -21.78
C GLU A 201 2.97 -0.76 -21.02
N ILE A 202 3.03 -0.54 -19.71
CA ILE A 202 1.83 -0.33 -18.88
C ILE A 202 1.07 0.92 -19.32
N ASN A 203 1.76 2.06 -19.48
CA ASN A 203 1.13 3.30 -19.90
C ASN A 203 0.48 3.16 -21.27
N MET A 204 1.18 2.55 -22.23
CA MET A 204 0.63 2.33 -23.57
C MET A 204 -0.62 1.43 -23.55
N LYS A 205 -0.63 0.37 -22.74
CA LYS A 205 -1.81 -0.51 -22.61
C LYS A 205 -3.02 0.23 -22.05
N CYS A 206 -2.81 1.21 -21.17
CA CYS A 206 -3.91 2.02 -20.64
C CYS A 206 -4.40 3.11 -21.59
N GLU A 207 -3.50 3.77 -22.36
CA GLU A 207 -3.83 4.88 -23.23
C GLU A 207 -4.28 4.44 -24.63
N HIS A 208 -3.53 3.55 -25.27
CA HIS A 208 -3.80 3.12 -26.66
C HIS A 208 -4.93 2.10 -26.79
N GLU A 209 -5.20 1.33 -25.77
CA GLU A 209 -6.27 0.34 -25.77
C GLU A 209 -7.62 0.95 -25.37
N GLN A 210 -7.72 2.29 -25.29
CA GLN A 210 -8.95 3.04 -25.02
C GLN A 210 -9.67 2.65 -23.72
N LEU A 211 -8.95 2.17 -22.71
CA LEU A 211 -9.53 1.95 -21.37
C LEU A 211 -9.87 3.28 -20.70
N ALA A 212 -9.06 4.33 -20.95
CA ALA A 212 -9.38 5.70 -20.54
C ALA A 212 -10.27 6.41 -21.58
N ARG A 213 -11.29 7.14 -21.13
CA ARG A 213 -12.14 8.02 -21.93
C ARG A 213 -11.58 9.43 -21.98
#